data_3220b1639808c5c2cf811b5a89671d41
#
_entry.id   3220b1639808c5c2cf811b5a89671d41
#
_cell.length_a   1.000
_cell.length_b   1.000
_cell.length_c   1.000
_cell.angle_alpha   90.00
_cell.angle_beta   90.00
_cell.angle_gamma   90.00
#
_symmetry.space_group_name_H-M   'P 1'
#
loop_
_entity.id
_entity.type
_entity.pdbx_description
1 polymer ?
#
loop_
_entity_poly.entity_id
_entity_poly.type
_entity_poly.pdbx_seq_one_letter_code
_entity_poly.pdbx_strand_id
1 'polypeptide(L)'
;MTASLEVDGLTIASGGYTLIRNVFFTVRPGVPLTLLGESGSGKSLVVQAIMGTLPAELSVMGRVVLDGKDILGTDRRALWGRRIGLLPQEPWLALDPTMRADGQVAEVYRHVRGLPWSQARQSGRARLRELGLEAASRRYPFQLSGGMCQRVALAIARAAETDLLLADEPTKGLDRALRDDVANGLKAEADRGRSLITITHDVAVARVLGGKVGVMLDGAMVEYGPAGSVLDSPRHDYTRQLLMADPSAWAPRKPLAPRDTVIEARGLTKSFGGVPVIEDVDLDIRAGEVVALLGPSGSGKSTLGNLLLGLLRPDRGEIRRKPGLSPLRFQKVYQDPPSAFAPHQTVRTAFADLAKRHGLDWKRFVPLFERFRLSSGLLDRRPGQLSGGELQRFALCRVLALEPAFVLADEPTSRLDPITQREVAELLYELAAEHGLGVLMVTHDHAMARNLAGRVIELRPVPAASGPRGVPAPA
;
A
#
# COMPACT_ATOMS: atom_id res chain seq x y z
N MET A 1 -33.09 3.79 -2.79
CA MET A 1 -33.25 4.76 -1.68
C MET A 1 -31.86 5.25 -1.33
N THR A 2 -31.72 6.50 -0.93
CA THR A 2 -30.41 7.12 -0.63
C THR A 2 -30.31 7.27 0.88
N ALA A 3 -29.23 6.79 1.50
CA ALA A 3 -29.07 6.82 2.96
C ALA A 3 -28.24 8.04 3.41
N SER A 4 -28.68 8.74 4.45
CA SER A 4 -27.86 9.68 5.19
C SER A 4 -27.27 9.03 6.43
N LEU A 5 -25.99 9.31 6.71
CA LEU A 5 -25.33 8.87 7.93
C LEU A 5 -24.86 10.08 8.74
N GLU A 6 -25.16 10.05 10.04
CA GLU A 6 -24.65 11.01 11.00
C GLU A 6 -23.91 10.27 12.11
N VAL A 7 -22.71 10.69 12.39
CA VAL A 7 -21.90 10.23 13.54
C VAL A 7 -21.74 11.42 14.47
N ASP A 8 -22.15 11.24 15.72
CA ASP A 8 -22.16 12.30 16.72
C ASP A 8 -21.53 11.83 18.03
N GLY A 9 -20.45 12.50 18.43
CA GLY A 9 -19.73 12.24 19.66
C GLY A 9 -19.11 10.85 19.78
N LEU A 10 -18.81 10.17 18.65
CA LEU A 10 -18.28 8.82 18.70
C LEU A 10 -16.97 8.76 19.47
N THR A 11 -16.98 7.98 20.54
CA THR A 11 -15.84 7.75 21.42
C THR A 11 -15.66 6.25 21.62
N ILE A 12 -14.44 5.75 21.44
CA ILE A 12 -14.11 4.32 21.58
C ILE A 12 -12.93 4.21 22.54
N ALA A 13 -13.03 3.31 23.53
CA ALA A 13 -12.00 3.12 24.54
C ALA A 13 -11.73 1.63 24.80
N SER A 14 -10.52 1.33 25.28
CA SER A 14 -10.06 0.00 25.68
C SER A 14 -9.24 0.11 26.95
N GLY A 15 -9.60 -0.63 28.00
CA GLY A 15 -8.80 -0.74 29.23
C GLY A 15 -8.42 0.61 29.87
N GLY A 16 -9.32 1.63 29.78
CA GLY A 16 -9.07 2.97 30.29
C GLY A 16 -8.37 3.92 29.31
N TYR A 17 -7.93 3.44 28.15
CA TYR A 17 -7.33 4.27 27.10
C TYR A 17 -8.35 4.64 26.03
N THR A 18 -8.49 5.93 25.73
CA THR A 18 -9.36 6.42 24.66
C THR A 18 -8.64 6.29 23.31
N LEU A 19 -9.22 5.47 22.42
CA LEU A 19 -8.70 5.22 21.07
C LEU A 19 -9.31 6.19 20.04
N ILE A 20 -10.60 6.53 20.21
CA ILE A 20 -11.32 7.52 19.39
C ILE A 20 -11.97 8.51 20.32
N ARG A 21 -11.82 9.82 20.03
CA ARG A 21 -12.27 10.91 20.90
C ARG A 21 -13.25 11.80 20.18
N ASN A 22 -14.52 11.75 20.60
CA ASN A 22 -15.57 12.70 20.23
C ASN A 22 -15.59 13.05 18.70
N VAL A 23 -15.61 12.00 17.86
CA VAL A 23 -15.64 12.18 16.40
C VAL A 23 -17.06 12.47 15.95
N PHE A 24 -17.21 13.46 15.08
CA PHE A 24 -18.50 13.82 14.49
C PHE A 24 -18.36 14.17 13.01
N PHE A 25 -19.29 13.71 12.20
CA PHE A 25 -19.40 14.03 10.78
C PHE A 25 -20.77 13.63 10.22
N THR A 26 -21.09 14.15 9.05
CA THR A 26 -22.29 13.77 8.30
C THR A 26 -21.92 13.36 6.88
N VAL A 27 -22.56 12.29 6.41
CA VAL A 27 -22.45 11.82 5.01
C VAL A 27 -23.83 11.96 4.37
N ARG A 28 -23.88 12.58 3.21
CA ARG A 28 -25.12 12.77 2.44
C ARG A 28 -25.00 12.07 1.09
N PRO A 29 -26.12 11.61 0.54
CA PRO A 29 -26.16 11.05 -0.81
C PRO A 29 -25.50 12.01 -1.83
N GLY A 30 -24.64 11.46 -2.67
CA GLY A 30 -23.93 12.24 -3.70
C GLY A 30 -22.77 13.10 -3.20
N VAL A 31 -22.53 13.17 -1.90
CA VAL A 31 -21.42 13.94 -1.30
C VAL A 31 -20.51 12.98 -0.55
N PRO A 32 -19.44 12.48 -1.17
CA PRO A 32 -18.54 11.55 -0.50
C PRO A 32 -17.82 12.20 0.68
N LEU A 33 -17.50 11.38 1.70
CA LEU A 33 -16.62 11.74 2.79
C LEU A 33 -15.35 10.92 2.69
N THR A 34 -14.20 11.58 2.71
CA THR A 34 -12.89 10.90 2.83
C THR A 34 -12.31 11.19 4.21
N LEU A 35 -11.96 10.12 4.94
CA LEU A 35 -11.20 10.20 6.19
C LEU A 35 -9.72 9.98 5.88
N LEU A 36 -8.92 11.03 6.03
CA LEU A 36 -7.47 11.04 5.85
C LEU A 36 -6.75 10.91 7.19
N GLY A 37 -5.55 10.35 7.19
CA GLY A 37 -4.66 10.28 8.35
C GLY A 37 -3.68 9.12 8.26
N GLU A 38 -2.70 9.08 9.16
CA GLU A 38 -1.72 7.99 9.25
C GLU A 38 -2.33 6.65 9.68
N SER A 39 -1.58 5.57 9.47
CA SER A 39 -1.90 4.26 10.04
C SER A 39 -1.95 4.37 11.57
N GLY A 40 -2.99 3.80 12.19
CA GLY A 40 -3.17 3.92 13.63
C GLY A 40 -3.93 5.16 14.11
N SER A 41 -4.28 6.13 13.24
CA SER A 41 -5.08 7.31 13.64
C SER A 41 -6.54 7.00 14.01
N GLY A 42 -6.96 5.72 13.89
CA GLY A 42 -8.29 5.27 14.32
C GLY A 42 -9.37 5.21 13.25
N LYS A 43 -9.06 5.51 11.99
CA LYS A 43 -10.04 5.53 10.88
C LYS A 43 -10.82 4.22 10.74
N SER A 44 -10.13 3.09 10.76
CA SER A 44 -10.77 1.76 10.64
C SER A 44 -11.67 1.45 11.84
N LEU A 45 -11.35 1.93 13.06
CA LEU A 45 -12.23 1.81 14.22
C LEU A 45 -13.55 2.58 14.02
N VAL A 46 -13.52 3.73 13.37
CA VAL A 46 -14.74 4.48 13.01
C VAL A 46 -15.62 3.66 12.08
N VAL A 47 -15.03 3.04 11.03
CA VAL A 47 -15.78 2.16 10.11
C VAL A 47 -16.32 0.92 10.83
N GLN A 48 -15.52 0.29 11.66
CA GLN A 48 -15.97 -0.86 12.47
C GLN A 48 -17.11 -0.47 13.43
N ALA A 49 -17.08 0.75 14.00
CA ALA A 49 -18.17 1.27 14.82
C ALA A 49 -19.45 1.45 13.98
N ILE A 50 -19.38 1.93 12.77
CA ILE A 50 -20.52 2.04 11.86
C ILE A 50 -21.04 0.65 11.45
N MET A 51 -20.14 -0.27 11.13
CA MET A 51 -20.48 -1.65 10.75
C MET A 51 -21.00 -2.49 11.92
N GLY A 52 -20.67 -2.14 13.18
CA GLY A 52 -20.98 -2.97 14.36
C GLY A 52 -20.08 -4.20 14.47
N THR A 53 -18.84 -4.07 14.03
CA THR A 53 -17.82 -5.15 14.04
C THR A 53 -16.67 -4.86 14.99
N LEU A 54 -16.84 -3.89 15.91
CA LEU A 54 -15.84 -3.62 16.94
C LEU A 54 -15.62 -4.86 17.82
N PRO A 55 -14.36 -5.16 18.21
CA PRO A 55 -14.07 -6.17 19.22
C PRO A 55 -14.87 -5.93 20.50
N ALA A 56 -15.30 -7.02 21.16
CA ALA A 56 -16.15 -6.97 22.34
C ALA A 56 -15.50 -6.28 23.57
N GLU A 57 -14.16 -6.22 23.58
CA GLU A 57 -13.35 -5.58 24.63
C GLU A 57 -13.38 -4.05 24.54
N LEU A 58 -13.84 -3.49 23.42
CA LEU A 58 -13.91 -2.05 23.20
C LEU A 58 -15.26 -1.51 23.66
N SER A 59 -15.22 -0.50 24.51
CA SER A 59 -16.40 0.30 24.85
C SER A 59 -16.63 1.38 23.80
N VAL A 60 -17.90 1.63 23.45
CA VAL A 60 -18.30 2.63 22.47
C VAL A 60 -19.39 3.54 23.05
N MET A 61 -19.24 4.85 22.86
CA MET A 61 -20.21 5.88 23.25
C MET A 61 -20.44 6.84 22.08
N GLY A 62 -21.53 7.61 22.14
CA GLY A 62 -21.96 8.53 21.10
C GLY A 62 -23.15 7.99 20.35
N ARG A 63 -23.36 8.44 19.11
CA ARG A 63 -24.48 8.04 18.26
C ARG A 63 -24.01 7.80 16.83
N VAL A 64 -24.60 6.78 16.21
CA VAL A 64 -24.45 6.50 14.76
C VAL A 64 -25.85 6.39 14.18
N VAL A 65 -26.28 7.43 13.49
CA VAL A 65 -27.67 7.57 13.00
C VAL A 65 -27.69 7.33 11.48
N LEU A 66 -28.40 6.29 11.06
CA LEU A 66 -28.66 5.97 9.66
C LEU A 66 -30.13 6.27 9.34
N ASP A 67 -30.39 7.25 8.48
CA ASP A 67 -31.74 7.72 8.11
C ASP A 67 -32.63 8.03 9.32
N GLY A 68 -32.10 8.76 10.29
CA GLY A 68 -32.81 9.17 11.50
C GLY A 68 -32.92 8.09 12.60
N LYS A 69 -32.43 6.86 12.34
CA LYS A 69 -32.44 5.78 13.31
C LYS A 69 -31.02 5.56 13.89
N ASP A 70 -30.88 5.66 15.20
CA ASP A 70 -29.63 5.29 15.86
C ASP A 70 -29.41 3.80 15.78
N ILE A 71 -28.28 3.42 15.19
CA ILE A 71 -27.86 2.04 14.99
C ILE A 71 -26.74 1.62 15.96
N LEU A 72 -26.20 2.53 16.78
CA LEU A 72 -25.17 2.20 17.76
C LEU A 72 -25.76 1.23 18.81
N GLY A 73 -25.04 0.14 19.11
CA GLY A 73 -25.50 -0.88 20.06
C GLY A 73 -26.57 -1.85 19.52
N THR A 74 -27.02 -1.72 18.26
CA THR A 74 -27.97 -2.65 17.64
C THR A 74 -27.26 -3.76 16.85
N ASP A 75 -27.95 -4.89 16.61
CA ASP A 75 -27.47 -5.90 15.64
C ASP A 75 -27.64 -5.35 14.21
N ARG A 76 -26.50 -5.16 13.52
CA ARG A 76 -26.46 -4.57 12.19
C ARG A 76 -26.36 -5.58 11.06
N ARG A 77 -26.35 -6.89 11.36
CA ARG A 77 -26.25 -7.95 10.36
C ARG A 77 -27.34 -7.86 9.30
N ALA A 78 -28.55 -7.44 9.68
CA ALA A 78 -29.65 -7.20 8.74
C ALA A 78 -29.40 -6.02 7.76
N LEU A 79 -28.48 -5.12 8.08
CA LEU A 79 -28.11 -3.98 7.20
C LEU A 79 -27.01 -4.34 6.22
N TRP A 80 -26.20 -5.36 6.53
CA TRP A 80 -25.05 -5.73 5.70
C TRP A 80 -25.51 -6.25 4.34
N GLY A 81 -24.86 -5.75 3.28
CA GLY A 81 -25.17 -6.06 1.89
C GLY A 81 -26.50 -5.48 1.38
N ARG A 82 -27.39 -5.00 2.26
CA ARG A 82 -28.67 -4.38 1.87
C ARG A 82 -28.66 -2.87 1.96
N ARG A 83 -28.17 -2.32 3.07
CA ARG A 83 -28.10 -0.89 3.35
C ARG A 83 -26.66 -0.42 3.43
N ILE A 84 -25.77 -1.23 3.99
CA ILE A 84 -24.35 -0.91 4.20
C ILE A 84 -23.52 -1.95 3.47
N GLY A 85 -22.66 -1.49 2.55
CA GLY A 85 -21.65 -2.29 1.87
C GLY A 85 -20.26 -1.92 2.34
N LEU A 86 -19.34 -2.88 2.33
CA LEU A 86 -17.94 -2.69 2.69
C LEU A 86 -17.03 -3.16 1.56
N LEU A 87 -16.11 -2.29 1.15
CA LEU A 87 -14.92 -2.65 0.39
C LEU A 87 -13.74 -2.71 1.38
N PRO A 88 -13.26 -3.91 1.74
CA PRO A 88 -12.26 -4.06 2.79
C PRO A 88 -10.85 -3.71 2.35
N GLN A 89 -9.98 -3.43 3.30
CA GLN A 89 -8.58 -3.05 3.09
C GLN A 89 -7.76 -4.12 2.35
N GLU A 90 -8.00 -5.39 2.66
CA GLU A 90 -7.27 -6.54 2.09
C GLU A 90 -8.23 -7.46 1.33
N PRO A 91 -8.53 -7.13 0.06
CA PRO A 91 -9.56 -7.84 -0.69
C PRO A 91 -9.24 -9.32 -0.92
N TRP A 92 -7.96 -9.69 -0.99
CA TRP A 92 -7.55 -11.10 -1.12
C TRP A 92 -7.91 -11.95 0.11
N LEU A 93 -8.05 -11.34 1.30
CA LEU A 93 -8.56 -12.02 2.50
C LEU A 93 -10.09 -12.09 2.54
N ALA A 94 -10.77 -11.19 1.83
CA ALA A 94 -12.22 -11.13 1.77
C ALA A 94 -12.81 -12.04 0.66
N LEU A 95 -11.99 -12.46 -0.31
CA LEU A 95 -12.41 -13.36 -1.36
C LEU A 95 -12.29 -14.82 -0.90
N ASP A 96 -13.32 -15.62 -1.21
CA ASP A 96 -13.28 -17.07 -0.97
C ASP A 96 -12.26 -17.73 -1.91
N PRO A 97 -11.16 -18.32 -1.39
CA PRO A 97 -10.12 -18.93 -2.22
C PRO A 97 -10.60 -20.15 -3.01
N THR A 98 -11.72 -20.74 -2.63
CA THR A 98 -12.31 -21.94 -3.26
C THR A 98 -13.34 -21.60 -4.33
N MET A 99 -13.72 -20.34 -4.47
CA MET A 99 -14.70 -19.87 -5.42
C MET A 99 -14.08 -19.05 -6.56
N ARG A 100 -14.62 -19.20 -7.76
CA ARG A 100 -14.24 -18.36 -8.91
C ARG A 100 -14.80 -16.94 -8.77
N ALA A 101 -14.12 -15.97 -9.35
CA ALA A 101 -14.49 -14.55 -9.25
C ALA A 101 -15.94 -14.29 -9.70
N ASP A 102 -16.39 -14.86 -10.83
CA ASP A 102 -17.77 -14.69 -11.32
C ASP A 102 -18.81 -15.31 -10.37
N GLY A 103 -18.47 -16.41 -9.70
CA GLY A 103 -19.31 -17.04 -8.70
C GLY A 103 -19.54 -16.14 -7.49
N GLN A 104 -18.48 -15.55 -6.94
CA GLN A 104 -18.56 -14.68 -5.77
C GLN A 104 -19.41 -13.42 -6.03
N VAL A 105 -19.27 -12.81 -7.21
CA VAL A 105 -20.13 -11.68 -7.59
C VAL A 105 -21.57 -12.13 -7.80
N ALA A 106 -21.79 -13.32 -8.41
CA ALA A 106 -23.13 -13.86 -8.64
C ALA A 106 -23.86 -14.19 -7.33
N GLU A 107 -23.16 -14.62 -6.28
CA GLU A 107 -23.76 -14.84 -4.95
C GLU A 107 -24.43 -13.59 -4.39
N VAL A 108 -23.82 -12.42 -4.56
CA VAL A 108 -24.43 -11.16 -4.12
C VAL A 108 -25.75 -10.91 -4.86
N TYR A 109 -25.76 -11.07 -6.18
CA TYR A 109 -26.99 -10.94 -6.95
C TYR A 109 -28.04 -11.98 -6.56
N ARG A 110 -27.62 -13.21 -6.21
CA ARG A 110 -28.51 -14.27 -5.77
C ARG A 110 -29.09 -14.04 -4.39
N HIS A 111 -28.23 -13.83 -3.40
CA HIS A 111 -28.61 -13.85 -1.98
C HIS A 111 -28.98 -12.48 -1.43
N VAL A 112 -28.41 -11.40 -1.96
CA VAL A 112 -28.74 -10.04 -1.54
C VAL A 112 -29.85 -9.44 -2.40
N ARG A 113 -29.75 -9.61 -3.75
CA ARG A 113 -30.70 -9.02 -4.71
C ARG A 113 -31.86 -9.96 -5.08
N GLY A 114 -31.80 -11.23 -4.69
CA GLY A 114 -32.87 -12.21 -4.92
C GLY A 114 -33.03 -12.73 -6.37
N LEU A 115 -32.04 -12.47 -7.26
CA LEU A 115 -32.10 -12.89 -8.64
C LEU A 115 -32.00 -14.42 -8.79
N PRO A 116 -32.66 -15.05 -9.78
CA PRO A 116 -32.40 -16.44 -10.14
C PRO A 116 -30.91 -16.65 -10.52
N TRP A 117 -30.37 -17.85 -10.27
CA TRP A 117 -28.94 -18.15 -10.50
C TRP A 117 -28.46 -17.85 -11.93
N SER A 118 -29.29 -18.11 -12.95
CA SER A 118 -28.94 -17.82 -14.34
C SER A 118 -28.72 -16.35 -14.58
N GLN A 119 -29.61 -15.49 -14.06
CA GLN A 119 -29.51 -14.04 -14.15
C GLN A 119 -28.39 -13.52 -13.26
N ALA A 120 -28.22 -14.05 -12.03
CA ALA A 120 -27.16 -13.68 -11.11
C ALA A 120 -25.76 -13.90 -11.72
N ARG A 121 -25.53 -15.03 -12.36
CA ARG A 121 -24.28 -15.32 -13.08
C ARG A 121 -24.06 -14.39 -14.28
N GLN A 122 -25.09 -14.10 -15.04
CA GLN A 122 -25.01 -13.15 -16.15
C GLN A 122 -24.63 -11.75 -15.67
N SER A 123 -25.32 -11.25 -14.63
CA SER A 123 -25.06 -9.95 -14.02
C SER A 123 -23.65 -9.89 -13.39
N GLY A 124 -23.21 -10.96 -12.72
CA GLY A 124 -21.87 -11.06 -12.15
C GLY A 124 -20.77 -10.94 -13.22
N ARG A 125 -20.91 -11.64 -14.33
CA ARG A 125 -19.97 -11.54 -15.47
C ARG A 125 -20.00 -10.17 -16.13
N ALA A 126 -21.19 -9.57 -16.31
CA ALA A 126 -21.31 -8.21 -16.83
C ALA A 126 -20.59 -7.19 -15.94
N ARG A 127 -20.73 -7.32 -14.61
CA ARG A 127 -20.05 -6.46 -13.65
C ARG A 127 -18.53 -6.61 -13.72
N LEU A 128 -18.01 -7.82 -13.85
CA LEU A 128 -16.58 -8.07 -14.01
C LEU A 128 -16.05 -7.53 -15.35
N ARG A 129 -16.83 -7.60 -16.41
CA ARG A 129 -16.48 -7.03 -17.72
C ARG A 129 -16.34 -5.51 -17.64
N GLU A 130 -17.26 -4.81 -16.96
CA GLU A 130 -17.18 -3.37 -16.73
C GLU A 130 -15.87 -2.94 -16.03
N LEU A 131 -15.29 -3.84 -15.23
CA LEU A 131 -14.02 -3.63 -14.52
C LEU A 131 -12.80 -4.23 -15.24
N GLY A 132 -12.93 -4.61 -16.53
CA GLY A 132 -11.85 -5.17 -17.34
C GLY A 132 -11.38 -6.56 -16.89
N LEU A 133 -12.27 -7.34 -16.22
CA LEU A 133 -11.95 -8.67 -15.69
C LEU A 133 -12.62 -9.81 -16.46
N GLU A 134 -13.09 -9.58 -17.69
CA GLU A 134 -13.79 -10.62 -18.47
C GLU A 134 -12.96 -11.90 -18.64
N ALA A 135 -11.72 -11.77 -19.08
CA ALA A 135 -10.79 -12.89 -19.27
C ALA A 135 -10.39 -13.60 -17.97
N ALA A 136 -10.52 -12.91 -16.82
CA ALA A 136 -10.17 -13.42 -15.50
C ALA A 136 -11.40 -13.88 -14.69
N SER A 137 -12.61 -13.72 -15.22
CA SER A 137 -13.86 -13.97 -14.49
C SER A 137 -13.98 -15.39 -13.93
N ARG A 138 -13.41 -16.39 -14.60
CA ARG A 138 -13.44 -17.80 -14.18
C ARG A 138 -12.23 -18.23 -13.35
N ARG A 139 -11.32 -17.32 -13.01
CA ARG A 139 -10.15 -17.61 -12.18
C ARG A 139 -10.49 -17.62 -10.69
N TYR A 140 -9.72 -18.37 -9.92
CA TYR A 140 -9.75 -18.35 -8.46
C TYR A 140 -8.89 -17.19 -7.91
N PRO A 141 -9.12 -16.71 -6.69
CA PRO A 141 -8.37 -15.59 -6.11
C PRO A 141 -6.84 -15.78 -6.19
N PHE A 142 -6.32 -16.96 -5.91
CA PHE A 142 -4.88 -17.25 -5.98
C PHE A 142 -4.27 -17.19 -7.40
N GLN A 143 -5.12 -17.13 -8.44
CA GLN A 143 -4.72 -16.97 -9.85
C GLN A 143 -4.82 -15.52 -10.32
N LEU A 144 -5.23 -14.62 -9.45
CA LEU A 144 -5.42 -13.19 -9.72
C LEU A 144 -4.25 -12.39 -9.14
N SER A 145 -3.90 -11.28 -9.79
CA SER A 145 -3.01 -10.30 -9.18
C SER A 145 -3.74 -9.52 -8.07
N GLY A 146 -3.01 -8.85 -7.18
CA GLY A 146 -3.61 -8.03 -6.12
C GLY A 146 -4.59 -6.99 -6.66
N GLY A 147 -4.25 -6.29 -7.75
CA GLY A 147 -5.15 -5.34 -8.40
C GLY A 147 -6.38 -6.00 -9.06
N MET A 148 -6.28 -7.25 -9.52
CA MET A 148 -7.43 -8.00 -9.99
C MET A 148 -8.34 -8.39 -8.82
N CYS A 149 -7.79 -8.86 -7.70
CA CYS A 149 -8.56 -9.15 -6.47
C CYS A 149 -9.29 -7.90 -5.99
N GLN A 150 -8.63 -6.73 -5.99
CA GLN A 150 -9.25 -5.46 -5.62
C GLN A 150 -10.46 -5.12 -6.50
N ARG A 151 -10.33 -5.29 -7.81
CA ARG A 151 -11.44 -5.06 -8.74
C ARG A 151 -12.57 -6.08 -8.59
N VAL A 152 -12.28 -7.35 -8.24
CA VAL A 152 -13.31 -8.34 -7.90
C VAL A 152 -14.05 -7.93 -6.63
N ALA A 153 -13.35 -7.51 -5.56
CA ALA A 153 -13.97 -7.02 -4.34
C ALA A 153 -14.83 -5.76 -4.60
N LEU A 154 -14.36 -4.85 -5.45
CA LEU A 154 -15.15 -3.70 -5.89
C LEU A 154 -16.40 -4.14 -6.66
N ALA A 155 -16.30 -5.18 -7.53
CA ALA A 155 -17.45 -5.74 -8.22
C ALA A 155 -18.49 -6.30 -7.23
N ILE A 156 -18.04 -7.01 -6.20
CA ILE A 156 -18.89 -7.55 -5.12
C ILE A 156 -19.60 -6.41 -4.37
N ALA A 157 -18.85 -5.40 -3.91
CA ALA A 157 -19.41 -4.26 -3.17
C ALA A 157 -20.41 -3.45 -4.01
N ARG A 158 -20.17 -3.33 -5.33
CA ARG A 158 -21.07 -2.63 -6.27
C ARG A 158 -22.30 -3.48 -6.61
N ALA A 159 -22.19 -4.80 -6.67
CA ALA A 159 -23.29 -5.71 -6.99
C ALA A 159 -24.39 -5.68 -5.92
N ALA A 160 -24.05 -5.41 -4.68
CA ALA A 160 -25.00 -5.27 -3.58
C ALA A 160 -25.93 -4.04 -3.75
N GLU A 161 -25.50 -3.00 -4.46
CA GLU A 161 -26.23 -1.74 -4.66
C GLU A 161 -26.71 -1.12 -3.34
N THR A 162 -25.87 -1.15 -2.33
CA THR A 162 -26.17 -0.59 -1.00
C THR A 162 -26.29 0.91 -1.04
N ASP A 163 -27.05 1.48 -0.11
CA ASP A 163 -27.27 2.93 -0.01
C ASP A 163 -26.04 3.66 0.54
N LEU A 164 -25.31 3.02 1.47
CA LEU A 164 -24.04 3.47 2.04
C LEU A 164 -22.92 2.49 1.66
N LEU A 165 -21.88 2.99 1.04
CA LEU A 165 -20.66 2.24 0.74
C LEU A 165 -19.52 2.75 1.62
N LEU A 166 -18.89 1.84 2.35
CA LEU A 166 -17.69 2.06 3.12
C LEU A 166 -16.51 1.46 2.37
N ALA A 167 -15.44 2.22 2.14
CA ALA A 167 -14.24 1.76 1.46
C ALA A 167 -13.01 2.01 2.35
N ASP A 168 -12.42 0.93 2.87
CA ASP A 168 -11.25 0.99 3.76
C ASP A 168 -9.98 0.74 2.94
N GLU A 169 -9.15 1.78 2.78
CA GLU A 169 -7.89 1.78 2.03
C GLU A 169 -8.02 1.13 0.63
N PRO A 170 -9.01 1.56 -0.19
CA PRO A 170 -9.39 0.84 -1.42
C PRO A 170 -8.31 0.82 -2.50
N THR A 171 -7.29 1.65 -2.37
CA THR A 171 -6.23 1.84 -3.37
C THR A 171 -4.85 1.41 -2.88
N LYS A 172 -4.76 0.84 -1.67
CA LYS A 172 -3.49 0.45 -1.06
C LYS A 172 -2.76 -0.60 -1.89
N GLY A 173 -1.49 -0.34 -2.20
CA GLY A 173 -0.64 -1.27 -2.96
C GLY A 173 -0.96 -1.35 -4.46
N LEU A 174 -1.80 -0.47 -4.99
CA LEU A 174 -2.07 -0.35 -6.42
C LEU A 174 -1.09 0.60 -7.10
N ASP A 175 -0.73 0.30 -8.33
CA ASP A 175 -0.07 1.28 -9.20
C ASP A 175 -1.01 2.46 -9.52
N ARG A 176 -0.44 3.54 -10.04
CA ARG A 176 -1.18 4.79 -10.27
C ARG A 176 -2.41 4.60 -11.16
N ALA A 177 -2.29 3.84 -12.24
CA ALA A 177 -3.40 3.66 -13.19
C ALA A 177 -4.56 2.91 -12.52
N LEU A 178 -4.28 1.82 -11.81
CA LEU A 178 -5.28 1.05 -11.08
C LEU A 178 -5.88 1.85 -9.90
N ARG A 179 -5.07 2.64 -9.19
CA ARG A 179 -5.53 3.55 -8.14
C ARG A 179 -6.56 4.54 -8.69
N ASP A 180 -6.22 5.19 -9.80
CA ASP A 180 -7.08 6.21 -10.43
C ASP A 180 -8.38 5.56 -10.95
N ASP A 181 -8.33 4.35 -11.49
CA ASP A 181 -9.50 3.56 -11.91
C ASP A 181 -10.43 3.25 -10.72
N VAL A 182 -9.88 2.80 -9.59
CA VAL A 182 -10.66 2.51 -8.37
C VAL A 182 -11.27 3.78 -7.79
N ALA A 183 -10.50 4.88 -7.70
CA ALA A 183 -10.99 6.15 -7.20
C ALA A 183 -12.13 6.71 -8.07
N ASN A 184 -11.96 6.69 -9.40
CA ASN A 184 -13.02 7.08 -10.34
C ASN A 184 -14.25 6.16 -10.25
N GLY A 185 -14.04 4.86 -10.05
CA GLY A 185 -15.13 3.91 -9.82
C GLY A 185 -15.94 4.23 -8.56
N LEU A 186 -15.28 4.57 -7.46
CA LEU A 186 -15.93 5.00 -6.21
C LEU A 186 -16.64 6.34 -6.37
N LYS A 187 -16.01 7.30 -7.06
CA LYS A 187 -16.64 8.59 -7.38
C LYS A 187 -17.92 8.39 -8.17
N ALA A 188 -17.90 7.53 -9.19
CA ALA A 188 -19.10 7.23 -9.97
C ALA A 188 -20.26 6.64 -9.14
N GLU A 189 -19.98 5.92 -8.05
CA GLU A 189 -21.02 5.45 -7.13
C GLU A 189 -21.63 6.61 -6.34
N ALA A 190 -20.81 7.57 -5.88
CA ALA A 190 -21.31 8.79 -5.23
C ALA A 190 -22.12 9.65 -6.22
N ASP A 191 -21.63 9.84 -7.45
CA ASP A 191 -22.31 10.63 -8.49
C ASP A 191 -23.69 10.04 -8.89
N ARG A 192 -23.89 8.72 -8.65
CA ARG A 192 -25.21 8.07 -8.77
C ARG A 192 -26.13 8.29 -7.57
N GLY A 193 -25.71 9.13 -6.60
CA GLY A 193 -26.49 9.48 -5.42
C GLY A 193 -26.32 8.54 -4.23
N ARG A 194 -25.29 7.67 -4.23
CA ARG A 194 -24.95 6.85 -3.06
C ARG A 194 -24.20 7.66 -2.00
N SER A 195 -24.35 7.27 -0.75
CA SER A 195 -23.49 7.75 0.32
C SER A 195 -22.19 6.95 0.33
N LEU A 196 -21.06 7.65 0.37
CA LEU A 196 -19.73 7.03 0.32
C LEU A 196 -18.87 7.57 1.47
N ILE A 197 -18.26 6.64 2.22
CA ILE A 197 -17.16 6.94 3.13
C ILE A 197 -15.94 6.19 2.62
N THR A 198 -14.86 6.91 2.38
CA THR A 198 -13.57 6.32 2.02
C THR A 198 -12.55 6.63 3.11
N ILE A 199 -11.88 5.61 3.60
CA ILE A 199 -10.71 5.77 4.47
C ILE A 199 -9.48 5.59 3.61
N THR A 200 -8.55 6.53 3.67
CA THR A 200 -7.28 6.42 2.97
C THR A 200 -6.24 7.35 3.58
N HIS A 201 -4.98 7.09 3.30
CA HIS A 201 -3.89 8.02 3.52
C HIS A 201 -3.45 8.72 2.22
N ASP A 202 -4.07 8.36 1.07
CA ASP A 202 -3.74 8.90 -0.25
C ASP A 202 -4.53 10.19 -0.54
N VAL A 203 -3.83 11.32 -0.52
CA VAL A 203 -4.37 12.65 -0.81
C VAL A 203 -4.92 12.75 -2.25
N ALA A 204 -4.30 12.04 -3.20
CA ALA A 204 -4.76 12.06 -4.59
C ALA A 204 -6.15 11.42 -4.72
N VAL A 205 -6.42 10.33 -3.99
CA VAL A 205 -7.75 9.72 -3.92
C VAL A 205 -8.78 10.70 -3.35
N ALA A 206 -8.44 11.39 -2.24
CA ALA A 206 -9.31 12.40 -1.65
C ALA A 206 -9.65 13.55 -2.63
N ARG A 207 -8.67 13.97 -3.43
CA ARG A 207 -8.88 14.99 -4.49
C ARG A 207 -9.84 14.51 -5.59
N VAL A 208 -9.69 13.27 -6.05
CA VAL A 208 -10.58 12.68 -7.08
C VAL A 208 -12.00 12.55 -6.56
N LEU A 209 -12.17 12.06 -5.33
CA LEU A 209 -13.49 11.89 -4.73
C LEU A 209 -14.18 13.23 -4.45
N GLY A 210 -13.45 14.25 -4.03
CA GLY A 210 -14.02 15.54 -3.66
C GLY A 210 -14.94 15.45 -2.43
N GLY A 211 -16.06 16.19 -2.45
CA GLY A 211 -17.04 16.20 -1.37
C GLY A 211 -16.48 16.80 -0.08
N LYS A 212 -16.44 16.03 1.00
CA LYS A 212 -15.90 16.42 2.31
C LYS A 212 -14.66 15.59 2.68
N VAL A 213 -13.76 16.19 3.44
CA VAL A 213 -12.57 15.56 4.00
C VAL A 213 -12.56 15.76 5.51
N GLY A 214 -12.31 14.68 6.24
CA GLY A 214 -11.98 14.69 7.66
C GLY A 214 -10.57 14.19 7.87
N VAL A 215 -9.73 14.93 8.58
CA VAL A 215 -8.36 14.53 8.90
C VAL A 215 -8.31 14.03 10.33
N MET A 216 -7.81 12.80 10.52
CA MET A 216 -7.72 12.15 11.81
C MET A 216 -6.26 12.04 12.28
N LEU A 217 -6.03 12.39 13.54
CA LEU A 217 -4.76 12.25 14.25
C LEU A 217 -5.02 11.76 15.66
N ASP A 218 -4.33 10.71 16.11
CA ASP A 218 -4.40 10.17 17.48
C ASP A 218 -5.84 9.97 18.00
N GLY A 219 -6.71 9.43 17.15
CA GLY A 219 -8.09 9.15 17.48
C GLY A 219 -9.05 10.36 17.48
N ALA A 220 -8.57 11.55 17.13
CA ALA A 220 -9.40 12.75 17.04
C ALA A 220 -9.51 13.24 15.59
N MET A 221 -10.61 13.89 15.26
CA MET A 221 -10.76 14.61 14.00
C MET A 221 -10.23 16.03 14.19
N VAL A 222 -9.04 16.30 13.61
CA VAL A 222 -8.32 17.58 13.79
C VAL A 222 -8.74 18.63 12.77
N GLU A 223 -9.24 18.21 11.60
CA GLU A 223 -9.79 19.12 10.59
C GLU A 223 -10.94 18.43 9.84
N TYR A 224 -12.00 19.19 9.50
CA TYR A 224 -13.15 18.69 8.77
C TYR A 224 -13.78 19.80 7.94
N GLY A 225 -14.10 19.53 6.68
CA GLY A 225 -14.71 20.50 5.79
C GLY A 225 -14.85 20.04 4.35
N PRO A 226 -15.26 20.95 3.43
CA PRO A 226 -15.20 20.70 2.00
C PRO A 226 -13.79 20.31 1.55
N ALA A 227 -13.68 19.34 0.64
CA ALA A 227 -12.38 18.81 0.17
C ALA A 227 -11.45 19.93 -0.33
N GLY A 228 -11.95 20.87 -1.16
CA GLY A 228 -11.14 22.00 -1.63
C GLY A 228 -10.59 22.86 -0.48
N SER A 229 -11.39 23.12 0.57
CA SER A 229 -10.92 23.93 1.70
C SER A 229 -9.83 23.21 2.51
N VAL A 230 -10.04 21.92 2.82
CA VAL A 230 -9.08 21.14 3.63
C VAL A 230 -7.80 20.84 2.86
N LEU A 231 -7.90 20.51 1.56
CA LEU A 231 -6.77 20.06 0.76
C LEU A 231 -5.97 21.21 0.11
N ASP A 232 -6.59 22.39 -0.10
CA ASP A 232 -5.91 23.52 -0.75
C ASP A 232 -5.56 24.66 0.21
N SER A 233 -6.23 24.70 1.38
CA SER A 233 -6.02 25.73 2.41
C SER A 233 -6.12 25.14 3.82
N PRO A 234 -5.26 24.17 4.16
CA PRO A 234 -5.30 23.46 5.45
C PRO A 234 -5.04 24.42 6.62
N ARG A 235 -5.82 24.29 7.68
CA ARG A 235 -5.71 25.11 8.89
C ARG A 235 -4.88 24.43 9.98
N HIS A 236 -4.95 23.10 10.08
CA HIS A 236 -4.22 22.34 11.09
C HIS A 236 -2.81 22.00 10.61
N ASP A 237 -1.81 22.09 11.50
CA ASP A 237 -0.40 21.82 11.16
C ASP A 237 -0.17 20.41 10.64
N TYR A 238 -0.81 19.43 11.26
CA TYR A 238 -0.74 18.05 10.82
C TYR A 238 -1.30 17.87 9.39
N THR A 239 -2.40 18.52 9.06
CA THR A 239 -2.95 18.48 7.68
C THR A 239 -1.95 19.05 6.69
N ARG A 240 -1.27 20.16 7.03
CA ARG A 240 -0.20 20.72 6.19
C ARG A 240 0.95 19.73 6.01
N GLN A 241 1.39 19.07 7.09
CA GLN A 241 2.45 18.06 7.03
C GLN A 241 2.04 16.88 6.15
N LEU A 242 0.82 16.37 6.31
CA LEU A 242 0.28 15.26 5.53
C LEU A 242 0.23 15.58 4.03
N LEU A 243 -0.21 16.78 3.67
CA LEU A 243 -0.27 17.24 2.27
C LEU A 243 1.14 17.46 1.69
N MET A 244 2.05 18.02 2.47
CA MET A 244 3.45 18.18 2.07
C MET A 244 4.22 16.86 1.97
N ALA A 245 3.72 15.82 2.61
CA ALA A 245 4.30 14.49 2.54
C ALA A 245 3.96 13.74 1.24
N ASP A 246 2.96 14.20 0.47
CA ASP A 246 2.67 13.66 -0.85
C ASP A 246 3.87 13.87 -1.79
N PRO A 247 4.37 12.82 -2.46
CA PRO A 247 5.53 12.94 -3.36
C PRO A 247 5.36 13.97 -4.47
N SER A 248 4.14 14.27 -4.89
CA SER A 248 3.86 15.29 -5.90
C SER A 248 4.14 16.73 -5.43
N ALA A 249 4.14 16.95 -4.12
CA ALA A 249 4.45 18.24 -3.50
C ALA A 249 5.95 18.44 -3.21
N TRP A 250 6.79 17.42 -3.41
CA TRP A 250 8.22 17.53 -3.11
C TRP A 250 8.94 18.38 -4.15
N ALA A 251 9.83 19.23 -3.69
CA ALA A 251 10.76 19.91 -4.60
C ALA A 251 11.76 18.88 -5.17
N PRO A 252 12.05 18.92 -6.48
CA PRO A 252 13.06 18.05 -7.08
C PRO A 252 14.41 18.22 -6.38
N ARG A 253 15.03 17.10 -5.99
CA ARG A 253 16.38 17.10 -5.42
C ARG A 253 17.42 17.31 -6.53
N LYS A 254 18.48 18.01 -6.21
CA LYS A 254 19.62 18.18 -7.16
C LYS A 254 20.29 16.84 -7.35
N PRO A 255 20.62 16.45 -8.61
CA PRO A 255 21.45 15.27 -8.83
C PRO A 255 22.77 15.38 -8.06
N LEU A 256 23.14 14.29 -7.39
CA LEU A 256 24.42 14.22 -6.69
C LEU A 256 25.56 14.12 -7.71
N ALA A 257 26.73 14.64 -7.35
CA ALA A 257 27.90 14.57 -8.23
C ALA A 257 28.28 13.10 -8.49
N PRO A 258 28.45 12.68 -9.75
CA PRO A 258 28.79 11.31 -10.07
C PRO A 258 30.17 10.95 -9.51
N ARG A 259 30.24 9.77 -8.88
CA ARG A 259 31.47 9.15 -8.36
C ARG A 259 31.75 7.85 -9.13
N ASP A 260 32.68 7.04 -8.65
CA ASP A 260 33.01 5.74 -9.24
C ASP A 260 31.81 4.82 -9.36
N THR A 261 31.78 4.01 -10.41
CA THR A 261 30.77 2.97 -10.59
C THR A 261 30.92 1.89 -9.52
N VAL A 262 29.81 1.57 -8.83
CA VAL A 262 29.73 0.52 -7.81
C VAL A 262 29.25 -0.81 -8.41
N ILE A 263 28.29 -0.73 -9.33
CA ILE A 263 27.75 -1.87 -10.09
C ILE A 263 27.60 -1.47 -11.54
N GLU A 264 28.01 -2.33 -12.43
CA GLU A 264 27.77 -2.26 -13.86
C GLU A 264 27.15 -3.58 -14.33
N ALA A 265 26.10 -3.51 -15.10
CA ALA A 265 25.43 -4.64 -15.73
C ALA A 265 25.33 -4.42 -17.24
N ARG A 266 25.63 -5.43 -18.03
CA ARG A 266 25.61 -5.38 -19.51
C ARG A 266 24.89 -6.59 -20.09
N GLY A 267 23.96 -6.34 -21.01
CA GLY A 267 23.24 -7.36 -21.76
C GLY A 267 22.45 -8.34 -20.90
N LEU A 268 21.94 -7.91 -19.73
CA LEU A 268 21.29 -8.82 -18.79
C LEU A 268 20.03 -9.42 -19.39
N THR A 269 19.97 -10.75 -19.40
CA THR A 269 18.80 -11.52 -19.82
C THR A 269 18.48 -12.56 -18.75
N LYS A 270 17.18 -12.69 -18.41
CA LYS A 270 16.68 -13.70 -17.46
C LYS A 270 15.30 -14.19 -17.85
N SER A 271 15.14 -15.51 -17.84
CA SER A 271 13.88 -16.21 -18.08
C SER A 271 13.55 -17.16 -16.95
N PHE A 272 12.27 -17.45 -16.74
CA PHE A 272 11.79 -18.48 -15.83
C PHE A 272 10.84 -19.40 -16.59
N GLY A 273 11.14 -20.71 -16.58
CA GLY A 273 10.34 -21.69 -17.31
C GLY A 273 10.21 -21.37 -18.81
N GLY A 274 11.26 -20.81 -19.42
CA GLY A 274 11.26 -20.41 -20.83
C GLY A 274 10.56 -19.08 -21.15
N VAL A 275 9.96 -18.43 -20.13
CA VAL A 275 9.32 -17.11 -20.30
C VAL A 275 10.34 -16.02 -19.95
N PRO A 276 10.69 -15.11 -20.89
CA PRO A 276 11.62 -14.03 -20.63
C PRO A 276 10.99 -12.99 -19.69
N VAL A 277 11.77 -12.54 -18.70
CA VAL A 277 11.37 -11.52 -17.72
C VAL A 277 12.25 -10.29 -17.81
N ILE A 278 13.55 -10.48 -18.09
CA ILE A 278 14.55 -9.44 -18.37
C ILE A 278 15.19 -9.78 -19.71
N GLU A 279 15.32 -8.82 -20.59
CA GLU A 279 15.93 -9.00 -21.92
C GLU A 279 16.80 -7.81 -22.28
N ASP A 280 18.10 -8.08 -22.49
CA ASP A 280 19.13 -7.14 -22.96
C ASP A 280 19.16 -5.81 -22.17
N VAL A 281 19.23 -5.88 -20.84
CA VAL A 281 19.23 -4.71 -19.96
C VAL A 281 20.64 -4.29 -19.60
N ASP A 282 20.98 -3.04 -19.91
CA ASP A 282 22.17 -2.35 -19.46
C ASP A 282 21.87 -1.39 -18.32
N LEU A 283 22.71 -1.37 -17.29
CA LEU A 283 22.55 -0.52 -16.12
C LEU A 283 23.91 -0.31 -15.44
N ASP A 284 24.18 0.91 -15.00
CA ASP A 284 25.25 1.22 -14.06
C ASP A 284 24.69 2.01 -12.85
N ILE A 285 25.27 1.78 -11.69
CA ILE A 285 24.98 2.53 -10.46
C ILE A 285 26.29 3.06 -9.90
N ARG A 286 26.32 4.35 -9.61
CA ARG A 286 27.52 5.04 -9.10
C ARG A 286 27.41 5.29 -7.60
N ALA A 287 28.55 5.41 -6.96
CA ALA A 287 28.62 5.82 -5.56
C ALA A 287 28.02 7.23 -5.39
N GLY A 288 27.15 7.38 -4.40
CA GLY A 288 26.43 8.63 -4.14
C GLY A 288 25.28 8.91 -5.12
N GLU A 289 24.86 7.94 -5.93
CA GLU A 289 23.75 8.09 -6.87
C GLU A 289 22.47 7.43 -6.33
N VAL A 290 21.35 8.12 -6.52
CA VAL A 290 20.01 7.52 -6.34
C VAL A 290 19.40 7.34 -7.72
N VAL A 291 19.20 6.10 -8.11
CA VAL A 291 18.54 5.71 -9.37
C VAL A 291 17.17 5.14 -9.06
N ALA A 292 16.12 5.68 -9.68
CA ALA A 292 14.78 5.11 -9.57
C ALA A 292 14.51 4.13 -10.72
N LEU A 293 13.99 2.95 -10.37
CA LEU A 293 13.56 1.93 -11.31
C LEU A 293 12.03 1.87 -11.32
N LEU A 294 11.44 2.37 -12.38
CA LEU A 294 10.00 2.35 -12.64
C LEU A 294 9.62 1.17 -13.54
N GLY A 295 8.34 0.86 -13.59
CA GLY A 295 7.74 -0.11 -14.50
C GLY A 295 6.47 -0.73 -13.89
N PRO A 296 5.58 -1.30 -14.71
CA PRO A 296 4.36 -1.94 -14.24
C PRO A 296 4.65 -3.16 -13.36
N SER A 297 3.64 -3.61 -12.61
CA SER A 297 3.76 -4.84 -11.82
C SER A 297 4.07 -6.03 -12.75
N GLY A 298 5.03 -6.86 -12.35
CA GLY A 298 5.47 -8.00 -13.16
C GLY A 298 6.49 -7.68 -14.27
N SER A 299 6.95 -6.42 -14.43
CA SER A 299 7.96 -6.07 -15.44
C SER A 299 9.39 -6.57 -15.15
N GLY A 300 9.60 -7.26 -14.01
CA GLY A 300 10.92 -7.82 -13.68
C GLY A 300 11.80 -6.95 -12.78
N LYS A 301 11.30 -5.86 -12.18
CA LYS A 301 12.07 -4.95 -11.32
C LYS A 301 12.80 -5.68 -10.18
N SER A 302 12.08 -6.48 -9.41
CA SER A 302 12.67 -7.27 -8.32
C SER A 302 13.63 -8.35 -8.84
N THR A 303 13.38 -8.89 -10.03
CA THR A 303 14.29 -9.83 -10.71
C THR A 303 15.62 -9.15 -11.07
N LEU A 304 15.56 -7.96 -11.68
CA LEU A 304 16.74 -7.16 -12.00
C LEU A 304 17.53 -6.81 -10.72
N GLY A 305 16.86 -6.36 -9.68
CA GLY A 305 17.48 -6.08 -8.39
C GLY A 305 18.18 -7.31 -7.78
N ASN A 306 17.55 -8.48 -7.83
CA ASN A 306 18.12 -9.73 -7.33
C ASN A 306 19.31 -10.21 -8.18
N LEU A 307 19.31 -9.97 -9.50
CA LEU A 307 20.48 -10.21 -10.36
C LEU A 307 21.65 -9.32 -9.93
N LEU A 308 21.44 -8.02 -9.75
CA LEU A 308 22.46 -7.07 -9.31
C LEU A 308 23.06 -7.43 -7.95
N LEU A 309 22.24 -7.93 -7.02
CA LEU A 309 22.70 -8.44 -5.72
C LEU A 309 23.41 -9.80 -5.79
N GLY A 310 23.32 -10.50 -6.93
CA GLY A 310 23.85 -11.86 -7.09
C GLY A 310 23.02 -12.93 -6.36
N LEU A 311 21.79 -12.61 -5.99
CA LEU A 311 20.83 -13.60 -5.47
C LEU A 311 20.26 -14.48 -6.57
N LEU A 312 20.33 -14.01 -7.81
CA LEU A 312 20.00 -14.74 -9.04
C LEU A 312 21.18 -14.66 -10.01
N ARG A 313 21.34 -15.69 -10.85
CA ARG A 313 22.31 -15.69 -11.96
C ARG A 313 21.58 -15.28 -13.24
N PRO A 314 22.15 -14.37 -14.06
CA PRO A 314 21.61 -14.08 -15.38
C PRO A 314 21.78 -15.30 -16.31
N ASP A 315 20.90 -15.42 -17.30
CA ASP A 315 21.03 -16.44 -18.35
C ASP A 315 22.02 -15.97 -19.44
N ARG A 316 22.08 -14.62 -19.65
CA ARG A 316 23.07 -13.95 -20.51
C ARG A 316 23.44 -12.60 -19.90
N GLY A 317 24.56 -12.06 -20.37
CA GLY A 317 25.11 -10.80 -19.88
C GLY A 317 26.02 -10.97 -18.67
N GLU A 318 26.56 -9.89 -18.19
CA GLU A 318 27.50 -9.87 -17.07
C GLU A 318 27.20 -8.76 -16.06
N ILE A 319 27.60 -8.98 -14.81
CA ILE A 319 27.52 -8.00 -13.74
C ILE A 319 28.90 -7.82 -13.13
N ARG A 320 29.40 -6.60 -13.20
CA ARG A 320 30.69 -6.22 -12.62
C ARG A 320 30.44 -5.37 -11.38
N ARG A 321 31.05 -5.71 -10.27
CA ARG A 321 31.03 -4.94 -9.04
C ARG A 321 32.39 -4.28 -8.81
N LYS A 322 32.40 -3.13 -8.16
CA LYS A 322 33.63 -2.42 -7.83
C LYS A 322 34.61 -3.41 -7.13
N PRO A 323 35.83 -3.56 -7.63
CA PRO A 323 36.83 -4.46 -7.03
C PRO A 323 37.12 -4.07 -5.58
N GLY A 324 37.47 -5.05 -4.74
CA GLY A 324 37.81 -4.87 -3.32
C GLY A 324 36.62 -4.73 -2.38
N LEU A 325 35.36 -4.71 -2.87
CA LEU A 325 34.18 -4.72 -2.01
C LEU A 325 33.73 -6.14 -1.69
N SER A 326 33.49 -6.42 -0.40
CA SER A 326 32.92 -7.70 0.01
C SER A 326 31.45 -7.80 -0.42
N PRO A 327 30.89 -9.01 -0.60
CA PRO A 327 29.47 -9.20 -0.90
C PRO A 327 28.52 -8.53 0.10
N LEU A 328 28.94 -8.38 1.37
CA LEU A 328 28.17 -7.72 2.42
C LEU A 328 27.98 -6.22 2.19
N ARG A 329 28.76 -5.61 1.30
CA ARG A 329 28.59 -4.20 0.94
C ARG A 329 27.44 -3.97 -0.06
N PHE A 330 26.76 -5.06 -0.50
CA PHE A 330 25.62 -5.05 -1.42
C PHE A 330 24.39 -5.55 -0.67
N GLN A 331 23.50 -4.66 -0.30
CA GLN A 331 22.39 -4.96 0.61
C GLN A 331 21.03 -4.75 -0.04
N LYS A 332 19.99 -5.39 0.53
CA LYS A 332 18.59 -5.22 0.14
C LYS A 332 17.75 -4.71 1.30
N VAL A 333 16.96 -3.69 1.04
CA VAL A 333 15.80 -3.31 1.86
C VAL A 333 14.57 -3.94 1.24
N TYR A 334 13.88 -4.77 2.00
CA TYR A 334 12.72 -5.53 1.52
C TYR A 334 11.47 -4.65 1.49
N GLN A 335 10.59 -4.94 0.55
CA GLN A 335 9.27 -4.31 0.42
C GLN A 335 8.41 -4.54 1.68
N ASP A 336 8.49 -5.73 2.26
CA ASP A 336 7.78 -6.12 3.47
C ASP A 336 8.72 -6.13 4.66
N PRO A 337 8.67 -5.12 5.56
CA PRO A 337 9.59 -5.02 6.70
C PRO A 337 9.61 -6.25 7.61
N PRO A 338 8.48 -6.93 7.91
CA PRO A 338 8.47 -8.19 8.64
C PRO A 338 9.37 -9.26 8.04
N SER A 339 9.54 -9.31 6.72
CA SER A 339 10.41 -10.28 6.05
C SER A 339 11.89 -10.15 6.42
N ALA A 340 12.28 -9.02 7.00
CA ALA A 340 13.66 -8.80 7.47
C ALA A 340 13.92 -9.34 8.88
N PHE A 341 12.88 -9.81 9.61
CA PHE A 341 12.98 -10.21 11.01
C PHE A 341 12.32 -11.58 11.24
N ALA A 342 12.86 -12.34 12.18
CA ALA A 342 12.23 -13.56 12.64
C ALA A 342 11.01 -13.18 13.54
N PRO A 343 9.79 -13.69 13.27
CA PRO A 343 8.57 -13.22 13.94
C PRO A 343 8.53 -13.49 15.45
N HIS A 344 9.30 -14.48 15.91
CA HIS A 344 9.32 -14.91 17.31
C HIS A 344 10.44 -14.27 18.14
N GLN A 345 11.41 -13.60 17.50
CA GLN A 345 12.52 -12.92 18.17
C GLN A 345 12.18 -11.47 18.45
N THR A 346 12.77 -10.89 19.51
CA THR A 346 12.75 -9.44 19.70
C THR A 346 13.68 -8.76 18.71
N VAL A 347 13.45 -7.49 18.43
CA VAL A 347 14.35 -6.68 17.59
C VAL A 347 15.76 -6.67 18.17
N ARG A 348 15.90 -6.57 19.49
CA ARG A 348 17.19 -6.63 20.20
C ARG A 348 17.95 -7.91 19.85
N THR A 349 17.28 -9.06 19.89
CA THR A 349 17.88 -10.36 19.53
C THR A 349 18.37 -10.36 18.08
N ALA A 350 17.56 -9.83 17.16
CA ALA A 350 17.94 -9.76 15.75
C ALA A 350 19.20 -8.91 15.50
N PHE A 351 19.35 -7.79 16.24
CA PHE A 351 20.55 -6.96 16.17
C PHE A 351 21.76 -7.60 16.88
N ALA A 352 21.54 -8.33 17.98
CA ALA A 352 22.60 -9.08 18.65
C ALA A 352 23.15 -10.21 17.77
N ASP A 353 22.27 -10.93 17.08
CA ASP A 353 22.65 -11.96 16.11
C ASP A 353 23.46 -11.37 14.94
N LEU A 354 23.04 -10.22 14.42
CA LEU A 354 23.78 -9.48 13.39
C LEU A 354 25.18 -9.07 13.89
N ALA A 355 25.25 -8.51 15.10
CA ALA A 355 26.50 -8.11 15.73
C ALA A 355 27.46 -9.31 15.88
N LYS A 356 26.95 -10.41 16.43
CA LYS A 356 27.71 -11.64 16.63
C LYS A 356 28.20 -12.23 15.30
N ARG A 357 27.34 -12.30 14.30
CA ARG A 357 27.65 -12.89 12.98
C ARG A 357 28.72 -12.13 12.22
N HIS A 358 28.74 -10.81 12.35
CA HIS A 358 29.61 -9.93 11.56
C HIS A 358 30.69 -9.24 12.40
N GLY A 359 30.84 -9.59 13.69
CA GLY A 359 31.85 -8.99 14.58
C GLY A 359 31.65 -7.51 14.82
N LEU A 360 30.40 -7.04 14.86
CA LEU A 360 30.08 -5.62 15.05
C LEU A 360 29.95 -5.29 16.55
N ASP A 361 30.48 -4.14 16.96
CA ASP A 361 30.21 -3.61 18.31
C ASP A 361 28.76 -3.10 18.38
N TRP A 362 28.08 -3.36 19.49
CA TRP A 362 26.72 -2.83 19.75
C TRP A 362 26.66 -1.30 19.67
N LYS A 363 27.73 -0.62 20.05
CA LYS A 363 27.84 0.85 19.95
C LYS A 363 27.62 1.39 18.54
N ARG A 364 27.80 0.58 17.52
CA ARG A 364 27.56 0.95 16.12
C ARG A 364 26.09 1.18 15.80
N PHE A 365 25.19 0.51 16.51
CA PHE A 365 23.76 0.63 16.27
C PHE A 365 23.15 1.86 16.95
N VAL A 366 23.73 2.33 18.07
CA VAL A 366 23.16 3.43 18.86
C VAL A 366 22.95 4.71 18.04
N PRO A 367 23.96 5.22 17.30
CA PRO A 367 23.76 6.41 16.44
C PRO A 367 22.71 6.20 15.35
N LEU A 368 22.59 4.95 14.83
CA LEU A 368 21.56 4.63 13.85
C LEU A 368 20.18 4.70 14.49
N PHE A 369 19.98 4.12 15.68
CA PHE A 369 18.70 4.19 16.37
C PHE A 369 18.29 5.62 16.69
N GLU A 370 19.22 6.46 17.12
CA GLU A 370 19.00 7.88 17.38
C GLU A 370 18.61 8.63 16.09
N ARG A 371 19.37 8.44 15.00
CA ARG A 371 19.09 9.06 13.70
C ARG A 371 17.70 8.68 13.17
N PHE A 372 17.30 7.42 13.39
CA PHE A 372 16.00 6.89 12.96
C PHE A 372 14.88 7.12 13.99
N ARG A 373 15.15 7.86 15.07
CA ARG A 373 14.19 8.16 16.15
C ARG A 373 13.55 6.91 16.74
N LEU A 374 14.34 5.85 16.91
CA LEU A 374 13.92 4.57 17.48
C LEU A 374 14.26 4.52 18.97
N SER A 375 13.24 4.54 19.83
CA SER A 375 13.44 4.46 21.27
C SER A 375 13.94 3.09 21.71
N SER A 376 14.75 3.03 22.76
CA SER A 376 15.31 1.78 23.29
C SER A 376 14.26 0.77 23.73
N GLY A 377 13.09 1.23 24.17
CA GLY A 377 11.96 0.35 24.56
C GLY A 377 11.35 -0.43 23.40
N LEU A 378 11.54 0.01 22.15
CA LEU A 378 11.07 -0.71 20.98
C LEU A 378 11.92 -1.96 20.68
N LEU A 379 13.17 -1.98 21.13
CA LEU A 379 14.09 -3.11 20.91
C LEU A 379 13.62 -4.41 21.56
N ASP A 380 12.86 -4.33 22.64
CA ASP A 380 12.39 -5.49 23.39
C ASP A 380 11.05 -6.03 22.85
N ARG A 381 10.50 -5.37 21.83
CA ARG A 381 9.28 -5.81 21.14
C ARG A 381 9.60 -6.80 20.02
N ARG A 382 8.61 -7.64 19.70
CA ARG A 382 8.63 -8.51 18.51
C ARG A 382 8.15 -7.73 17.28
N PRO A 383 8.50 -8.16 16.06
CA PRO A 383 8.10 -7.49 14.81
C PRO A 383 6.59 -7.18 14.73
N GLY A 384 5.72 -8.12 15.13
CA GLY A 384 4.27 -7.94 15.13
C GLY A 384 3.72 -6.95 16.17
N GLN A 385 4.56 -6.42 17.06
CA GLN A 385 4.20 -5.43 18.08
C GLN A 385 4.67 -4.01 17.73
N LEU A 386 5.27 -3.86 16.54
CA LEU A 386 5.78 -2.60 16.01
C LEU A 386 4.91 -2.10 14.87
N SER A 387 4.83 -0.79 14.71
CA SER A 387 4.24 -0.20 13.51
C SER A 387 5.08 -0.52 12.26
N GLY A 388 4.45 -0.50 11.08
CA GLY A 388 5.17 -0.72 9.82
C GLY A 388 6.35 0.24 9.64
N GLY A 389 6.18 1.53 10.03
CA GLY A 389 7.24 2.54 9.96
C GLY A 389 8.40 2.27 10.92
N GLU A 390 8.12 1.88 12.17
CA GLU A 390 9.18 1.51 13.14
C GLU A 390 9.98 0.32 12.64
N LEU A 391 9.28 -0.71 12.13
CA LEU A 391 9.93 -1.92 11.64
C LEU A 391 10.77 -1.65 10.37
N GLN A 392 10.29 -0.78 9.48
CA GLN A 392 11.04 -0.35 8.30
C GLN A 392 12.31 0.41 8.68
N ARG A 393 12.22 1.31 9.65
CA ARG A 393 13.39 2.03 10.16
C ARG A 393 14.40 1.08 10.80
N PHE A 394 13.96 0.06 11.56
CA PHE A 394 14.86 -0.99 12.05
C PHE A 394 15.48 -1.81 10.92
N ALA A 395 14.72 -2.15 9.86
CA ALA A 395 15.26 -2.85 8.70
C ALA A 395 16.36 -2.03 8.00
N LEU A 396 16.17 -0.70 7.88
CA LEU A 396 17.21 0.20 7.38
C LEU A 396 18.44 0.24 8.30
N CYS A 397 18.27 0.31 9.62
CA CYS A 397 19.39 0.24 10.57
C CYS A 397 20.22 -1.03 10.39
N ARG A 398 19.57 -2.19 10.18
CA ARG A 398 20.28 -3.46 9.92
C ARG A 398 21.14 -3.40 8.67
N VAL A 399 20.61 -2.84 7.61
CA VAL A 399 21.30 -2.70 6.32
C VAL A 399 22.49 -1.74 6.47
N LEU A 400 22.28 -0.59 7.09
CA LEU A 400 23.30 0.47 7.24
C LEU A 400 24.41 0.10 8.20
N ALA A 401 24.14 -0.73 9.21
CA ALA A 401 25.16 -1.23 10.12
C ALA A 401 26.29 -1.99 9.42
N LEU A 402 26.03 -2.51 8.21
CA LEU A 402 27.01 -3.19 7.37
C LEU A 402 27.78 -2.25 6.43
N GLU A 403 27.57 -0.92 6.53
CA GLU A 403 28.18 0.11 5.67
C GLU A 403 28.10 -0.23 4.18
N PRO A 404 26.92 -0.39 3.63
CA PRO A 404 26.77 -0.82 2.25
C PRO A 404 27.36 0.20 1.28
N ALA A 405 27.93 -0.28 0.18
CA ALA A 405 28.29 0.54 -0.97
C ALA A 405 27.12 0.66 -1.96
N PHE A 406 26.23 -0.35 -1.93
CA PHE A 406 25.03 -0.41 -2.74
C PHE A 406 23.84 -0.93 -1.94
N VAL A 407 22.69 -0.28 -2.13
CA VAL A 407 21.41 -0.72 -1.59
C VAL A 407 20.37 -0.82 -2.70
N LEU A 408 19.79 -2.01 -2.83
CA LEU A 408 18.51 -2.19 -3.52
C LEU A 408 17.38 -1.88 -2.53
N ALA A 409 16.68 -0.80 -2.72
CA ALA A 409 15.49 -0.43 -1.97
C ALA A 409 14.24 -0.85 -2.77
N ASP A 410 13.71 -2.04 -2.49
CA ASP A 410 12.59 -2.64 -3.24
C ASP A 410 11.27 -2.15 -2.64
N GLU A 411 10.67 -1.12 -3.24
CA GLU A 411 9.47 -0.42 -2.77
C GLU A 411 9.53 -0.06 -1.26
N PRO A 412 10.57 0.62 -0.79
CA PRO A 412 10.89 0.76 0.63
C PRO A 412 9.84 1.54 1.41
N THR A 413 8.87 2.15 0.73
CA THR A 413 7.88 3.05 1.32
C THR A 413 6.43 2.66 1.02
N SER A 414 6.18 1.58 0.26
CA SER A 414 4.84 1.22 -0.25
C SER A 414 3.80 0.87 0.84
N ARG A 415 4.26 0.54 2.05
CA ARG A 415 3.38 0.18 3.19
C ARG A 415 3.36 1.23 4.30
N LEU A 416 4.05 2.35 4.09
CA LEU A 416 4.18 3.43 5.05
C LEU A 416 3.09 4.49 4.81
N ASP A 417 2.74 5.20 5.89
CA ASP A 417 1.97 6.43 5.76
C ASP A 417 2.80 7.53 5.07
N PRO A 418 2.18 8.56 4.49
CA PRO A 418 2.88 9.55 3.69
C PRO A 418 4.03 10.27 4.42
N ILE A 419 3.86 10.56 5.72
CA ILE A 419 4.88 11.28 6.50
C ILE A 419 6.11 10.39 6.70
N THR A 420 5.90 9.16 7.17
CA THR A 420 6.99 8.17 7.31
C THR A 420 7.61 7.83 5.94
N GLN A 421 6.81 7.74 4.87
CA GLN A 421 7.30 7.54 3.50
C GLN A 421 8.28 8.64 3.10
N ARG A 422 7.94 9.91 3.34
CA ARG A 422 8.81 11.05 3.08
C ARG A 422 10.10 10.98 3.88
N GLU A 423 10.01 10.72 5.19
CA GLU A 423 11.19 10.59 6.05
C GLU A 423 12.16 9.52 5.57
N VAL A 424 11.66 8.34 5.18
CA VAL A 424 12.49 7.24 4.65
C VAL A 424 13.11 7.61 3.31
N ALA A 425 12.36 8.25 2.42
CA ALA A 425 12.84 8.67 1.12
C ALA A 425 13.94 9.73 1.23
N GLU A 426 13.74 10.76 2.07
CA GLU A 426 14.73 11.80 2.35
C GLU A 426 16.01 11.20 2.97
N LEU A 427 15.86 10.27 3.89
CA LEU A 427 16.98 9.59 4.52
C LEU A 427 17.82 8.77 3.53
N LEU A 428 17.21 8.05 2.60
CA LEU A 428 17.95 7.34 1.55
C LEU A 428 18.76 8.30 0.67
N TYR A 429 18.20 9.47 0.36
CA TYR A 429 18.92 10.51 -0.39
C TYR A 429 20.11 11.09 0.41
N GLU A 430 19.90 11.40 1.69
CA GLU A 430 20.95 11.91 2.58
C GLU A 430 22.10 10.91 2.71
N LEU A 431 21.78 9.62 2.90
CA LEU A 431 22.80 8.56 2.98
C LEU A 431 23.59 8.41 1.68
N ALA A 432 22.94 8.57 0.54
CA ALA A 432 23.64 8.59 -0.75
C ALA A 432 24.61 9.77 -0.82
N ALA A 433 24.18 10.96 -0.42
CA ALA A 433 24.98 12.18 -0.45
C ALA A 433 26.18 12.13 0.51
N GLU A 434 25.94 11.74 1.77
CA GLU A 434 26.94 11.79 2.85
C GLU A 434 27.94 10.63 2.77
N HIS A 435 27.45 9.41 2.56
CA HIS A 435 28.27 8.19 2.65
C HIS A 435 28.67 7.62 1.29
N GLY A 436 28.28 8.26 0.19
CA GLY A 436 28.58 7.75 -1.15
C GLY A 436 27.84 6.44 -1.45
N LEU A 437 26.67 6.21 -0.83
CA LEU A 437 25.85 5.03 -1.04
C LEU A 437 25.22 5.07 -2.43
N GLY A 438 25.45 4.04 -3.25
CA GLY A 438 24.68 3.84 -4.49
C GLY A 438 23.31 3.23 -4.16
N VAL A 439 22.24 3.85 -4.58
CA VAL A 439 20.86 3.39 -4.30
C VAL A 439 20.14 3.09 -5.59
N LEU A 440 19.61 1.87 -5.72
CA LEU A 440 18.59 1.53 -6.72
C LEU A 440 17.25 1.42 -6.01
N MET A 441 16.40 2.43 -6.21
CA MET A 441 15.07 2.50 -5.60
C MET A 441 14.03 2.01 -6.60
N VAL A 442 13.44 0.84 -6.34
CA VAL A 442 12.28 0.36 -7.07
C VAL A 442 11.05 1.06 -6.52
N THR A 443 10.28 1.69 -7.39
CA THR A 443 9.02 2.34 -7.00
C THR A 443 8.04 2.33 -8.17
N HIS A 444 6.76 2.45 -7.87
CA HIS A 444 5.70 2.70 -8.86
C HIS A 444 5.23 4.17 -8.83
N ASP A 445 5.75 4.97 -7.89
CA ASP A 445 5.42 6.40 -7.78
C ASP A 445 6.35 7.24 -8.65
N HIS A 446 5.78 7.76 -9.76
CA HIS A 446 6.51 8.61 -10.71
C HIS A 446 6.90 9.99 -10.12
N ALA A 447 6.14 10.50 -9.15
CA ALA A 447 6.47 11.77 -8.51
C ALA A 447 7.67 11.60 -7.58
N MET A 448 7.66 10.54 -6.76
CA MET A 448 8.82 10.18 -5.92
C MET A 448 10.06 9.94 -6.77
N ALA A 449 9.94 9.16 -7.85
CA ALA A 449 11.07 8.90 -8.75
C ALA A 449 11.67 10.18 -9.31
N ARG A 450 10.84 11.10 -9.81
CA ARG A 450 11.32 12.37 -10.41
C ARG A 450 11.88 13.34 -9.39
N ASN A 451 11.30 13.38 -8.18
CA ASN A 451 11.65 14.39 -7.20
C ASN A 451 12.80 13.97 -6.28
N LEU A 452 13.10 12.67 -6.19
CA LEU A 452 14.14 12.13 -5.32
C LEU A 452 15.37 11.62 -6.09
N ALA A 453 15.17 10.95 -7.23
CA ALA A 453 16.26 10.31 -7.96
C ALA A 453 16.96 11.26 -8.92
N GLY A 454 18.27 11.12 -9.04
CA GLY A 454 19.07 11.82 -10.04
C GLY A 454 18.87 11.26 -11.46
N ARG A 455 18.46 9.99 -11.57
CA ARG A 455 18.21 9.28 -12.81
C ARG A 455 17.02 8.32 -12.64
N VAL A 456 16.17 8.27 -13.67
CA VAL A 456 15.01 7.38 -13.70
C VAL A 456 15.19 6.40 -14.87
N ILE A 457 14.97 5.12 -14.58
CA ILE A 457 15.00 4.03 -15.57
C ILE A 457 13.62 3.40 -15.59
N GLU A 458 13.06 3.22 -16.78
CA GLU A 458 11.77 2.57 -16.96
C GLU A 458 11.94 1.17 -17.54
N LEU A 459 11.64 0.15 -16.74
CA LEU A 459 11.70 -1.24 -17.17
C LEU A 459 10.38 -1.62 -17.85
N ARG A 460 10.47 -1.93 -19.14
CA ARG A 460 9.32 -2.38 -19.93
C ARG A 460 9.13 -3.88 -19.78
N PRO A 461 7.87 -4.36 -19.73
CA PRO A 461 7.60 -5.80 -19.79
C PRO A 461 8.14 -6.37 -21.11
N VAL A 462 8.80 -7.51 -21.03
CA VAL A 462 9.17 -8.26 -22.22
C VAL A 462 7.89 -8.80 -22.86
N PRO A 463 7.60 -8.51 -24.13
CA PRO A 463 6.43 -9.07 -24.81
C PRO A 463 6.47 -10.60 -24.71
N ALA A 464 5.38 -11.23 -24.26
CA ALA A 464 5.30 -12.68 -24.35
C ALA A 464 5.49 -13.08 -25.82
N ALA A 465 6.53 -13.84 -26.11
CA ALA A 465 6.71 -14.39 -27.45
C ALA A 465 5.40 -15.09 -27.83
N SER A 466 4.83 -14.72 -28.96
CA SER A 466 3.66 -15.41 -29.50
C SER A 466 4.05 -16.87 -29.71
N GLY A 467 3.77 -17.70 -28.69
CA GLY A 467 4.07 -19.11 -28.73
C GLY A 467 3.37 -19.76 -29.91
N PRO A 468 3.92 -20.84 -30.46
CA PRO A 468 3.33 -21.53 -31.59
C PRO A 468 1.92 -22.00 -31.20
N ARG A 469 0.95 -21.62 -32.03
CA ARG A 469 -0.41 -22.13 -31.96
C ARG A 469 -0.39 -23.65 -32.12
N GLY A 470 -0.92 -24.37 -31.14
CA GLY A 470 -1.54 -25.66 -31.34
C GLY A 470 -0.57 -26.84 -31.44
N VAL A 471 -0.44 -27.55 -30.33
CA VAL A 471 -0.35 -29.01 -30.42
C VAL A 471 -1.79 -29.53 -30.39
N PRO A 472 -2.29 -30.21 -31.42
CA PRO A 472 -3.61 -30.88 -31.35
C PRO A 472 -3.49 -32.01 -30.31
N ALA A 473 -4.52 -32.19 -29.50
CA ALA A 473 -4.63 -33.30 -28.57
C ALA A 473 -4.60 -34.63 -29.36
N PRO A 474 -3.88 -35.63 -28.86
CA PRO A 474 -3.98 -36.98 -29.44
C PRO A 474 -5.38 -37.53 -29.20
N ALA A 475 -5.85 -38.26 -30.23
CA ALA A 475 -7.17 -38.90 -30.35
C ALA A 475 -7.45 -39.91 -29.23
#